data_e1bf9d75b9a1a5568605d3abc16e7e92
#
_entry.id   e1bf9d75b9a1a5568605d3abc16e7e92
#
_cell.length_a   1.000
_cell.length_b   1.000
_cell.length_c   1.000
_cell.angle_alpha   90.00
_cell.angle_beta   90.00
_cell.angle_gamma   90.00
#
_symmetry.space_group_name_H-M   'P 1'
#
loop_
_entity.id
_entity.type
_entity.pdbx_description
1 polymer ?
#
loop_
_entity_poly.entity_id
_entity_poly.type
_entity_poly.pdbx_seq_one_letter_code
_entity_poly.pdbx_strand_id
1 'polypeptide(L)'
;FKDVKGQQKAKKALEIAAAGGHNMIMVGAPGSGKTLMAKCFASILPPLELSEALELTKIYSVSGLLANNEPLMVKRPFRAVHHTASANGIIGGGTNPKPGEITLAHRGVLFLDEIVEFPRNVLEVLRQPLEDGEVVISRAKHSIKYPADFMLLAAMNPCPCGYLGDKEKHCTCTEYQINRYRAKLSGPLLDRIDIQIDVPRLTTDELLNTNTEAESSVDIRKRVINARKIQKKPR
;
A
#
# COMPACT_ATOMS: atom_id res chain seq x y z
N PHE A 1 -13.89 -6.09 -4.03
CA PHE A 1 -14.65 -4.84 -4.00
C PHE A 1 -16.14 -5.04 -3.68
N LYS A 2 -16.73 -6.20 -3.93
CA LYS A 2 -18.12 -6.50 -3.52
C LYS A 2 -18.36 -6.32 -2.02
N ASP A 3 -17.35 -6.66 -1.20
CA ASP A 3 -17.46 -6.59 0.26
C ASP A 3 -17.32 -5.15 0.80
N VAL A 4 -16.86 -4.21 -0.03
CA VAL A 4 -16.75 -2.80 0.34
C VAL A 4 -18.06 -2.10 0.00
N LYS A 5 -18.87 -1.81 1.01
CA LYS A 5 -20.11 -1.05 0.85
C LYS A 5 -19.79 0.45 0.69
N GLY A 6 -20.62 1.17 -0.05
CA GLY A 6 -20.45 2.60 -0.26
C GLY A 6 -19.06 2.99 -0.78
N GLN A 7 -18.46 4.04 -0.22
CA GLN A 7 -17.09 4.50 -0.44
C GLN A 7 -16.71 4.72 -1.93
N GLN A 8 -17.64 5.23 -2.75
CA GLN A 8 -17.46 5.34 -4.20
C GLN A 8 -16.22 6.16 -4.60
N LYS A 9 -15.94 7.26 -3.88
CA LYS A 9 -14.75 8.08 -4.13
C LYS A 9 -13.46 7.29 -3.87
N ALA A 10 -13.40 6.55 -2.75
CA ALA A 10 -12.24 5.74 -2.41
C ALA A 10 -12.05 4.58 -3.38
N LYS A 11 -13.13 3.90 -3.81
CA LYS A 11 -13.09 2.85 -4.84
C LYS A 11 -12.54 3.39 -6.16
N LYS A 12 -12.99 4.57 -6.59
CA LYS A 12 -12.50 5.21 -7.81
C LYS A 12 -11.03 5.61 -7.71
N ALA A 13 -10.60 6.16 -6.56
CA ALA A 13 -9.20 6.49 -6.33
C ALA A 13 -8.31 5.23 -6.35
N LEU A 14 -8.75 4.11 -5.75
CA LEU A 14 -8.05 2.83 -5.82
C LEU A 14 -7.97 2.29 -7.26
N GLU A 15 -9.05 2.41 -8.04
CA GLU A 15 -9.02 2.03 -9.47
C GLU A 15 -7.99 2.85 -10.26
N ILE A 16 -7.93 4.16 -10.01
CA ILE A 16 -6.94 5.06 -10.64
C ILE A 16 -5.52 4.68 -10.20
N ALA A 17 -5.30 4.47 -8.89
CA ALA A 17 -4.02 4.03 -8.37
C ALA A 17 -3.57 2.71 -9.00
N ALA A 18 -4.48 1.73 -9.13
CA ALA A 18 -4.19 0.46 -9.77
C ALA A 18 -3.86 0.62 -11.27
N ALA A 19 -4.54 1.53 -11.96
CA ALA A 19 -4.31 1.78 -13.39
C ALA A 19 -3.00 2.51 -13.67
N GLY A 20 -2.65 3.50 -12.83
CA GLY A 20 -1.44 4.31 -13.01
C GLY A 20 -0.20 3.74 -12.32
N GLY A 21 -0.34 2.78 -11.39
CA GLY A 21 0.76 2.34 -10.53
C GLY A 21 1.09 3.38 -9.44
N HIS A 22 0.11 4.17 -9.00
CA HIS A 22 0.28 5.28 -8.08
C HIS A 22 0.36 4.86 -6.62
N ASN A 23 1.18 5.56 -5.87
CA ASN A 23 1.21 5.50 -4.41
C ASN A 23 0.02 6.27 -3.83
N MET A 24 -0.59 5.73 -2.77
CA MET A 24 -1.82 6.30 -2.23
C MET A 24 -1.86 6.26 -0.70
N ILE A 25 -2.40 7.32 -0.10
CA ILE A 25 -2.73 7.36 1.33
C ILE A 25 -4.23 7.59 1.54
N MET A 26 -4.81 6.78 2.42
CA MET A 26 -6.19 6.87 2.87
C MET A 26 -6.24 7.47 4.27
N VAL A 27 -6.94 8.58 4.42
CA VAL A 27 -7.14 9.26 5.71
C VAL A 27 -8.60 9.08 6.13
N GLY A 28 -8.84 8.62 7.35
CA GLY A 28 -10.21 8.44 7.82
C GLY A 28 -10.30 7.93 9.25
N ALA A 29 -11.46 8.07 9.86
CA ALA A 29 -11.71 7.63 11.22
C ALA A 29 -11.50 6.11 11.40
N PRO A 30 -11.23 5.63 12.62
CA PRO A 30 -11.24 4.20 12.91
C PRO A 30 -12.55 3.55 12.47
N GLY A 31 -12.47 2.37 11.82
CA GLY A 31 -13.64 1.66 11.32
C GLY A 31 -14.22 2.18 10.00
N SER A 32 -13.58 3.13 9.30
CA SER A 32 -14.03 3.60 7.98
C SER A 32 -13.78 2.62 6.82
N GLY A 33 -13.15 1.46 7.08
CA GLY A 33 -12.93 0.40 6.08
C GLY A 33 -11.61 0.50 5.31
N LYS A 34 -10.65 1.34 5.72
CA LYS A 34 -9.34 1.53 5.05
C LYS A 34 -8.58 0.22 4.84
N THR A 35 -8.42 -0.57 5.89
CA THR A 35 -7.72 -1.86 5.83
C THR A 35 -8.42 -2.89 4.94
N LEU A 36 -9.77 -2.90 4.94
CA LEU A 36 -10.55 -3.75 4.04
C LEU A 36 -10.33 -3.36 2.58
N MET A 37 -10.40 -2.06 2.27
CA MET A 37 -10.15 -1.55 0.93
C MET A 37 -8.73 -1.84 0.45
N ALA A 38 -7.73 -1.72 1.34
CA ALA A 38 -6.36 -2.08 1.03
C ALA A 38 -6.21 -3.56 0.66
N LYS A 39 -6.82 -4.47 1.41
CA LYS A 39 -6.84 -5.91 1.08
C LYS A 39 -7.52 -6.19 -0.26
N CYS A 40 -8.63 -5.49 -0.53
CA CYS A 40 -9.34 -5.62 -1.81
C CYS A 40 -8.54 -5.07 -3.00
N PHE A 41 -7.62 -4.12 -2.78
CA PHE A 41 -6.85 -3.48 -3.84
C PHE A 41 -6.03 -4.48 -4.67
N ALA A 42 -5.39 -5.45 -4.03
CA ALA A 42 -4.64 -6.49 -4.74
C ALA A 42 -5.51 -7.27 -5.75
N SER A 43 -6.84 -7.35 -5.50
CA SER A 43 -7.77 -8.08 -6.36
C SER A 43 -8.08 -7.39 -7.69
N ILE A 44 -7.80 -6.10 -7.82
CA ILE A 44 -8.02 -5.32 -9.05
C ILE A 44 -6.76 -5.08 -9.86
N LEU A 45 -5.59 -5.48 -9.35
CA LEU A 45 -4.33 -5.37 -10.09
C LEU A 45 -4.28 -6.32 -11.28
N PRO A 46 -3.60 -5.91 -12.37
CA PRO A 46 -3.36 -6.79 -13.52
C PRO A 46 -2.57 -8.05 -13.11
N PRO A 47 -2.75 -9.17 -13.80
CA PRO A 47 -1.91 -10.34 -13.60
C PRO A 47 -0.43 -10.01 -13.84
N LEU A 48 0.46 -10.82 -13.28
CA LEU A 48 1.90 -10.73 -13.56
C LEU A 48 2.18 -11.12 -15.01
N GLU A 49 3.09 -10.40 -15.65
CA GLU A 49 3.74 -10.86 -16.89
C GLU A 49 4.76 -11.95 -16.55
N LEU A 50 5.14 -12.78 -17.50
CA LEU A 50 6.07 -13.89 -17.26
C LEU A 50 7.41 -13.40 -16.70
N SER A 51 7.95 -12.30 -17.21
CA SER A 51 9.17 -11.67 -16.71
C SER A 51 9.05 -11.24 -15.25
N GLU A 52 7.93 -10.58 -14.89
CA GLU A 52 7.64 -10.17 -13.51
C GLU A 52 7.51 -11.39 -12.57
N ALA A 53 6.84 -12.44 -13.04
CA ALA A 53 6.67 -13.68 -12.30
C ALA A 53 8.02 -14.38 -12.02
N LEU A 54 8.94 -14.39 -12.98
CA LEU A 54 10.29 -14.92 -12.82
C LEU A 54 11.14 -14.10 -11.84
N GLU A 55 11.06 -12.76 -11.91
CA GLU A 55 11.73 -11.87 -10.94
C GLU A 55 11.26 -12.16 -9.51
N LEU A 56 9.94 -12.22 -9.29
CA LEU A 56 9.35 -12.53 -8.00
C LEU A 56 9.73 -13.92 -7.50
N THR A 57 9.69 -14.92 -8.36
CA THR A 57 10.06 -16.28 -8.00
C THR A 57 11.49 -16.36 -7.48
N LYS A 58 12.45 -15.67 -8.12
CA LYS A 58 13.84 -15.57 -7.64
C LYS A 58 13.90 -14.96 -6.24
N ILE A 59 13.21 -13.84 -6.02
CA ILE A 59 13.18 -13.14 -4.72
C ILE A 59 12.63 -14.06 -3.61
N TYR A 60 11.48 -14.69 -3.86
CA TYR A 60 10.83 -15.57 -2.89
C TYR A 60 11.62 -16.85 -2.64
N SER A 61 12.28 -17.39 -3.66
CA SER A 61 13.18 -18.56 -3.53
C SER A 61 14.37 -18.25 -2.64
N VAL A 62 15.08 -17.14 -2.89
CA VAL A 62 16.24 -16.71 -2.08
C VAL A 62 15.82 -16.39 -0.63
N SER A 63 14.60 -15.90 -0.43
CA SER A 63 14.05 -15.60 0.89
C SER A 63 13.58 -16.87 1.64
N GLY A 64 13.50 -18.02 0.97
CA GLY A 64 12.96 -19.27 1.54
C GLY A 64 11.44 -19.22 1.76
N LEU A 65 10.74 -18.33 1.03
CA LEU A 65 9.30 -18.10 1.15
C LEU A 65 8.50 -18.67 -0.03
N LEU A 66 9.16 -19.29 -1.01
CA LEU A 66 8.48 -19.98 -2.11
C LEU A 66 7.87 -21.27 -1.58
N ALA A 67 6.57 -21.47 -1.79
CA ALA A 67 5.90 -22.70 -1.37
C ALA A 67 6.42 -23.89 -2.20
N ASN A 68 6.63 -25.03 -1.55
CA ASN A 68 7.20 -26.24 -2.19
C ASN A 68 6.43 -26.74 -3.43
N ASN A 69 5.14 -26.38 -3.54
CA ASN A 69 4.27 -26.80 -4.64
C ASN A 69 3.99 -25.67 -5.65
N GLU A 70 4.60 -24.51 -5.50
CA GLU A 70 4.43 -23.37 -6.42
C GLU A 70 5.74 -23.10 -7.16
N PRO A 71 5.93 -23.65 -8.36
CA PRO A 71 7.17 -23.46 -9.12
C PRO A 71 7.34 -22.02 -9.64
N LEU A 72 6.28 -21.24 -9.67
CA LEU A 72 6.26 -19.88 -10.17
C LEU A 72 5.27 -19.02 -9.39
N MET A 73 5.69 -17.80 -9.03
CA MET A 73 4.81 -16.79 -8.44
C MET A 73 3.88 -16.22 -9.51
N VAL A 74 2.58 -16.52 -9.41
CA VAL A 74 1.56 -16.05 -10.38
C VAL A 74 0.69 -14.91 -9.86
N LYS A 75 0.78 -14.59 -8.58
CA LYS A 75 0.00 -13.51 -7.93
C LYS A 75 0.91 -12.37 -7.50
N ARG A 76 0.44 -11.13 -7.71
CA ARG A 76 1.13 -9.96 -7.16
C ARG A 76 1.13 -10.02 -5.63
N PRO A 77 2.28 -9.82 -4.98
CA PRO A 77 2.35 -9.85 -3.53
C PRO A 77 1.59 -8.68 -2.92
N PHE A 78 0.96 -8.93 -1.78
CA PHE A 78 0.40 -7.93 -0.89
C PHE A 78 1.05 -8.08 0.47
N ARG A 79 1.95 -7.15 0.80
CA ARG A 79 2.71 -7.17 2.04
C ARG A 79 2.15 -6.13 3.00
N ALA A 80 1.46 -6.58 4.05
CA ALA A 80 0.97 -5.73 5.11
C ALA A 80 1.98 -5.71 6.25
N VAL A 81 2.52 -4.54 6.55
CA VAL A 81 3.55 -4.35 7.57
C VAL A 81 2.95 -3.64 8.77
N HIS A 82 3.22 -4.17 9.96
CA HIS A 82 2.80 -3.56 11.21
C HIS A 82 3.81 -2.50 11.66
N HIS A 83 3.34 -1.45 12.34
CA HIS A 83 4.18 -0.33 12.79
C HIS A 83 5.29 -0.72 13.79
N THR A 84 5.22 -1.91 14.39
CA THR A 84 6.28 -2.46 15.24
C THR A 84 7.44 -3.07 14.45
N ALA A 85 7.35 -3.14 13.12
CA ALA A 85 8.41 -3.67 12.28
C ALA A 85 9.67 -2.79 12.38
N SER A 86 10.83 -3.44 12.47
CA SER A 86 12.12 -2.74 12.47
C SER A 86 12.52 -2.27 11.06
N ALA A 87 13.37 -1.25 10.96
CA ALA A 87 13.92 -0.81 9.69
C ALA A 87 14.59 -1.97 8.92
N ASN A 88 15.31 -2.84 9.62
CA ASN A 88 15.92 -4.03 9.02
C ASN A 88 14.88 -5.04 8.51
N GLY A 89 13.74 -5.18 9.18
CA GLY A 89 12.64 -6.03 8.69
C GLY A 89 12.04 -5.48 7.39
N ILE A 90 11.98 -4.16 7.26
CA ILE A 90 11.41 -3.50 6.08
C ILE A 90 12.39 -3.50 4.91
N ILE A 91 13.66 -3.11 5.12
CA ILE A 91 14.67 -3.03 4.07
C ILE A 91 15.27 -4.41 3.77
N GLY A 92 15.46 -5.19 4.78
CA GLY A 92 16.27 -6.40 4.78
C GLY A 92 17.61 -6.20 5.49
N GLY A 93 18.36 -7.25 5.60
CA GLY A 93 19.66 -7.22 6.29
C GLY A 93 19.94 -8.53 7.05
N GLY A 94 20.71 -8.42 8.13
CA GLY A 94 21.20 -9.56 8.90
C GLY A 94 22.65 -9.93 8.57
N THR A 95 23.23 -10.93 9.24
CA THR A 95 24.57 -11.46 8.95
C THR A 95 24.65 -12.04 7.54
N ASN A 96 23.61 -12.76 7.12
CA ASN A 96 23.35 -13.12 5.73
C ASN A 96 22.24 -12.21 5.22
N PRO A 97 22.53 -11.22 4.36
CA PRO A 97 21.53 -10.25 3.92
C PRO A 97 20.34 -10.94 3.26
N LYS A 98 19.18 -10.84 3.89
CA LYS A 98 17.92 -11.33 3.33
C LYS A 98 17.08 -10.16 2.85
N PRO A 99 16.27 -10.34 1.79
CA PRO A 99 15.28 -9.36 1.35
C PRO A 99 14.32 -9.00 2.48
N GLY A 100 14.00 -7.70 2.62
CA GLY A 100 12.98 -7.21 3.54
C GLY A 100 11.60 -7.09 2.89
N GLU A 101 10.63 -6.58 3.64
CA GLU A 101 9.23 -6.44 3.19
C GLU A 101 9.09 -5.59 1.91
N ILE A 102 9.94 -4.59 1.72
CA ILE A 102 9.98 -3.76 0.51
C ILE A 102 10.29 -4.61 -0.73
N THR A 103 11.33 -5.43 -0.66
CA THR A 103 11.70 -6.34 -1.76
C THR A 103 10.65 -7.44 -1.95
N LEU A 104 10.09 -7.96 -0.87
CA LEU A 104 9.00 -8.94 -0.94
C LEU A 104 7.70 -8.37 -1.51
N ALA A 105 7.54 -7.04 -1.49
CA ALA A 105 6.42 -6.34 -2.12
C ALA A 105 6.66 -6.00 -3.61
N HIS A 106 7.86 -6.30 -4.14
CA HIS A 106 8.21 -6.02 -5.54
C HIS A 106 7.12 -6.47 -6.52
N ARG A 107 6.81 -5.66 -7.55
CA ARG A 107 5.71 -5.85 -8.51
C ARG A 107 4.32 -6.00 -7.89
N GLY A 108 4.17 -5.64 -6.62
CA GLY A 108 2.95 -5.78 -5.84
C GLY A 108 2.62 -4.54 -5.01
N VAL A 109 2.17 -4.77 -3.80
CA VAL A 109 1.70 -3.71 -2.88
C VAL A 109 2.40 -3.86 -1.53
N LEU A 110 2.96 -2.76 -1.05
CA LEU A 110 3.35 -2.59 0.34
C LEU A 110 2.25 -1.79 1.05
N PHE A 111 1.57 -2.40 2.01
CA PHE A 111 0.55 -1.75 2.79
C PHE A 111 1.06 -1.40 4.19
N LEU A 112 0.99 -0.12 4.53
CA LEU A 112 1.32 0.41 5.86
C LEU A 112 0.04 0.91 6.53
N ASP A 113 -0.50 0.12 7.44
CA ASP A 113 -1.60 0.58 8.28
C ASP A 113 -1.06 1.46 9.41
N GLU A 114 -1.82 2.49 9.78
CA GLU A 114 -1.41 3.46 10.80
C GLU A 114 -0.01 4.04 10.54
N ILE A 115 0.26 4.44 9.30
CA ILE A 115 1.61 4.87 8.85
C ILE A 115 2.26 5.91 9.79
N VAL A 116 1.47 6.76 10.44
CA VAL A 116 1.95 7.78 11.38
C VAL A 116 2.51 7.19 12.68
N GLU A 117 2.21 5.94 12.99
CA GLU A 117 2.72 5.24 14.18
C GLU A 117 4.07 4.55 13.92
N PHE A 118 4.52 4.48 12.68
CA PHE A 118 5.86 3.97 12.37
C PHE A 118 6.94 4.91 12.89
N PRO A 119 8.06 4.38 13.39
CA PRO A 119 9.23 5.18 13.74
C PRO A 119 9.73 5.99 12.53
N ARG A 120 10.16 7.23 12.76
CA ARG A 120 10.59 8.14 11.69
C ARG A 120 11.70 7.55 10.81
N ASN A 121 12.67 6.89 11.43
CA ASN A 121 13.76 6.23 10.71
C ASN A 121 13.26 5.13 9.77
N VAL A 122 12.16 4.46 10.11
CA VAL A 122 11.51 3.44 9.25
C VAL A 122 10.83 4.08 8.04
N LEU A 123 10.17 5.23 8.24
CA LEU A 123 9.52 5.96 7.14
C LEU A 123 10.54 6.58 6.18
N GLU A 124 11.66 7.09 6.69
CA GLU A 124 12.70 7.71 5.87
C GLU A 124 13.37 6.69 4.92
N VAL A 125 13.50 5.42 5.33
CA VAL A 125 14.11 4.39 4.47
C VAL A 125 13.24 3.98 3.28
N LEU A 126 11.94 4.33 3.29
CA LEU A 126 11.04 4.10 2.14
C LEU A 126 11.29 5.07 0.98
N ARG A 127 11.92 6.22 1.24
CA ARG A 127 12.08 7.27 0.22
C ARG A 127 12.88 6.79 -0.99
N GLN A 128 14.04 6.19 -0.76
CA GLN A 128 14.88 5.70 -1.84
C GLN A 128 14.17 4.63 -2.69
N PRO A 129 13.60 3.55 -2.13
CA PRO A 129 12.87 2.57 -2.94
C PRO A 129 11.69 3.14 -3.73
N LEU A 130 10.97 4.12 -3.17
CA LEU A 130 9.86 4.78 -3.87
C LEU A 130 10.34 5.66 -5.04
N GLU A 131 11.59 6.10 -5.04
CA GLU A 131 12.19 6.91 -6.10
C GLU A 131 12.92 6.05 -7.13
N ASP A 132 13.79 5.14 -6.66
CA ASP A 132 14.71 4.39 -7.51
C ASP A 132 14.17 3.01 -7.93
N GLY A 133 13.12 2.49 -7.26
CA GLY A 133 12.61 1.13 -7.48
C GLY A 133 13.58 0.03 -7.03
N GLU A 134 14.58 0.37 -6.23
CA GLU A 134 15.58 -0.58 -5.71
C GLU A 134 15.97 -0.26 -4.26
N VAL A 135 16.45 -1.28 -3.55
CA VAL A 135 17.04 -1.17 -2.21
C VAL A 135 18.47 -1.63 -2.24
N VAL A 136 19.36 -0.83 -1.64
CA VAL A 136 20.76 -1.15 -1.48
C VAL A 136 21.06 -1.52 -0.03
N ILE A 137 21.46 -2.76 0.22
CA ILE A 137 21.89 -3.22 1.52
C ILE A 137 23.43 -3.25 1.53
N SER A 138 24.03 -2.24 2.16
CA SER A 138 25.49 -2.13 2.29
C SER A 138 25.99 -2.80 3.56
N ARG A 139 27.03 -3.63 3.44
CA ARG A 139 27.78 -4.25 4.54
C ARG A 139 29.28 -4.09 4.30
N ALA A 140 30.07 -4.27 5.35
CA ALA A 140 31.52 -4.01 5.33
C ALA A 140 32.31 -4.64 4.15
N LYS A 141 31.81 -5.74 3.58
CA LYS A 141 32.47 -6.45 2.47
C LYS A 141 31.65 -6.53 1.17
N HIS A 142 30.33 -6.29 1.23
CA HIS A 142 29.44 -6.46 0.07
C HIS A 142 28.30 -5.44 0.09
N SER A 143 27.95 -4.93 -1.08
CA SER A 143 26.74 -4.17 -1.31
C SER A 143 25.84 -4.98 -2.23
N ILE A 144 24.62 -5.27 -1.80
CA ILE A 144 23.65 -6.05 -2.56
C ILE A 144 22.49 -5.15 -2.91
N LYS A 145 22.13 -5.12 -4.19
CA LYS A 145 20.95 -4.44 -4.69
C LYS A 145 19.79 -5.43 -4.85
N TYR A 146 18.65 -5.07 -4.30
CA TYR A 146 17.40 -5.79 -4.49
C TYR A 146 16.39 -4.93 -5.21
N PRO A 147 15.61 -5.47 -6.17
CA PRO A 147 14.54 -4.74 -6.80
C PRO A 147 13.41 -4.46 -5.78
N ALA A 148 12.82 -3.28 -5.87
CA ALA A 148 11.81 -2.78 -4.93
C ALA A 148 10.79 -1.87 -5.63
N ASP A 149 10.37 -2.25 -6.84
CA ASP A 149 9.32 -1.56 -7.58
C ASP A 149 7.95 -2.06 -7.09
N PHE A 150 7.33 -1.31 -6.20
CA PHE A 150 6.05 -1.64 -5.56
C PHE A 150 5.15 -0.41 -5.51
N MET A 151 3.85 -0.62 -5.34
CA MET A 151 2.91 0.45 -5.01
C MET A 151 2.80 0.57 -3.48
N LEU A 152 3.02 1.77 -2.95
CA LEU A 152 2.77 2.07 -1.55
C LEU A 152 1.28 2.38 -1.36
N LEU A 153 0.63 1.61 -0.51
CA LEU A 153 -0.70 1.90 -0.02
C LEU A 153 -0.62 2.15 1.48
N ALA A 154 -0.98 3.34 1.91
CA ALA A 154 -0.93 3.73 3.30
C ALA A 154 -2.30 4.07 3.86
N ALA A 155 -2.49 3.87 5.15
CA ALA A 155 -3.67 4.30 5.87
C ALA A 155 -3.28 5.05 7.15
N MET A 156 -4.04 6.10 7.49
CA MET A 156 -3.86 6.83 8.75
C MET A 156 -5.19 7.37 9.26
N ASN A 157 -5.21 7.73 10.53
CA ASN A 157 -6.29 8.49 11.12
C ASN A 157 -6.07 9.99 10.86
N PRO A 158 -7.12 10.84 10.87
CA PRO A 158 -6.98 12.26 10.58
C PRO A 158 -6.30 13.05 11.72
N CYS A 159 -6.29 12.49 12.94
CA CYS A 159 -5.71 13.08 14.15
C CYS A 159 -5.44 11.99 15.21
N PRO A 160 -4.77 12.30 16.35
CA PRO A 160 -4.49 11.31 17.39
C PRO A 160 -5.72 10.59 17.96
N CYS A 161 -6.85 11.28 18.18
CA CYS A 161 -8.08 10.63 18.63
C CYS A 161 -8.84 9.91 17.51
N GLY A 162 -8.52 10.19 16.23
CA GLY A 162 -9.11 9.55 15.06
C GLY A 162 -10.41 10.17 14.54
N TYR A 163 -10.96 11.18 15.20
CA TYR A 163 -12.32 11.66 14.92
C TYR A 163 -12.39 13.09 14.34
N LEU A 164 -11.29 13.64 13.85
CA LEU A 164 -11.33 14.95 13.19
C LEU A 164 -12.15 14.85 11.90
N GLY A 165 -13.23 15.65 11.83
CA GLY A 165 -14.17 15.63 10.70
C GLY A 165 -15.19 14.48 10.72
N ASP A 166 -15.21 13.65 11.77
CA ASP A 166 -16.22 12.61 11.92
C ASP A 166 -17.59 13.21 12.25
N LYS A 167 -18.66 12.65 11.67
CA LYS A 167 -20.04 13.16 11.84
C LYS A 167 -20.69 12.73 13.16
N GLU A 168 -20.26 11.58 13.71
CA GLU A 168 -20.88 10.97 14.89
C GLU A 168 -20.09 11.27 16.18
N LYS A 169 -18.75 11.41 16.06
CA LYS A 169 -17.88 11.61 17.22
C LYS A 169 -17.08 12.89 17.09
N HIS A 170 -17.11 13.71 18.15
CA HIS A 170 -16.33 14.95 18.19
C HIS A 170 -14.85 14.69 18.43
N CYS A 171 -14.02 15.40 17.67
CA CYS A 171 -12.59 15.43 17.90
C CYS A 171 -12.25 16.18 19.20
N THR A 172 -11.43 15.57 20.04
CA THR A 172 -10.95 16.16 21.31
C THR A 172 -9.52 16.71 21.21
N CYS A 173 -8.89 16.63 20.04
CA CYS A 173 -7.51 17.05 19.84
C CYS A 173 -7.42 18.59 19.69
N THR A 174 -6.41 19.18 20.30
CA THR A 174 -6.02 20.56 20.03
C THR A 174 -5.36 20.67 18.64
N GLU A 175 -5.37 21.86 18.06
CA GLU A 175 -4.72 22.12 16.76
C GLU A 175 -3.23 21.77 16.81
N TYR A 176 -2.55 22.07 17.92
CA TYR A 176 -1.15 21.69 18.13
C TYR A 176 -0.95 20.16 18.06
N GLN A 177 -1.82 19.37 18.68
CA GLN A 177 -1.75 17.91 18.66
C GLN A 177 -1.97 17.37 17.24
N ILE A 178 -2.92 17.93 16.49
CA ILE A 178 -3.21 17.55 15.10
C ILE A 178 -1.99 17.82 14.21
N ASN A 179 -1.44 19.03 14.29
CA ASN A 179 -0.28 19.44 13.50
C ASN A 179 0.95 18.59 13.83
N ARG A 180 1.23 18.35 15.10
CA ARG A 180 2.31 17.45 15.53
C ARG A 180 2.14 16.02 15.05
N TYR A 181 0.92 15.51 15.02
CA TYR A 181 0.60 14.16 14.53
C TYR A 181 0.88 14.06 13.05
N ARG A 182 0.38 15.00 12.25
CA ARG A 182 0.59 15.04 10.79
C ARG A 182 2.05 15.27 10.40
N ALA A 183 2.78 16.07 11.17
CA ALA A 183 4.20 16.34 10.95
C ALA A 183 5.14 15.13 11.14
N LYS A 184 4.63 14.00 11.66
CA LYS A 184 5.40 12.74 11.67
C LYS A 184 5.69 12.23 10.25
N LEU A 185 4.81 12.50 9.27
CA LEU A 185 5.07 12.25 7.85
C LEU A 185 5.89 13.41 7.29
N SER A 186 7.09 13.11 6.81
CA SER A 186 7.95 14.14 6.20
C SER A 186 7.40 14.60 4.83
N GLY A 187 7.63 15.88 4.51
CA GLY A 187 7.28 16.42 3.19
C GLY A 187 7.80 15.54 2.04
N PRO A 188 9.11 15.19 2.02
CA PRO A 188 9.68 14.35 0.98
C PRO A 188 9.03 12.95 0.83
N LEU A 189 8.49 12.37 1.90
CA LEU A 189 7.73 11.13 1.79
C LEU A 189 6.33 11.40 1.19
N LEU A 190 5.68 12.48 1.61
CA LEU A 190 4.37 12.88 1.08
C LEU A 190 4.44 13.23 -0.41
N ASP A 191 5.54 13.82 -0.87
CA ASP A 191 5.78 14.14 -2.29
C ASP A 191 5.87 12.88 -3.19
N ARG A 192 6.08 11.70 -2.59
CA ARG A 192 6.08 10.39 -3.28
C ARG A 192 4.72 9.71 -3.26
N ILE A 193 3.73 10.32 -2.61
CA ILE A 193 2.35 9.80 -2.53
C ILE A 193 1.49 10.61 -3.50
N ASP A 194 1.14 9.99 -4.63
CA ASP A 194 0.45 10.66 -5.75
C ASP A 194 -1.02 10.97 -5.42
N ILE A 195 -1.66 10.09 -4.62
CA ILE A 195 -3.08 10.18 -4.33
C ILE A 195 -3.31 10.23 -2.81
N GLN A 196 -3.96 11.30 -2.36
CA GLN A 196 -4.40 11.42 -0.97
C GLN A 196 -5.93 11.52 -0.96
N ILE A 197 -6.58 10.68 -0.16
CA ILE A 197 -8.04 10.62 -0.13
C ILE A 197 -8.59 10.49 1.28
N ASP A 198 -9.66 11.24 1.54
CA ASP A 198 -10.45 11.08 2.76
C ASP A 198 -11.45 9.94 2.61
N VAL A 199 -11.46 9.06 3.62
CA VAL A 199 -12.36 7.92 3.72
C VAL A 199 -13.29 8.14 4.91
N PRO A 200 -14.45 8.77 4.71
CA PRO A 200 -15.38 9.05 5.79
C PRO A 200 -15.95 7.75 6.34
N ARG A 201 -16.37 7.78 7.61
CA ARG A 201 -17.16 6.69 8.16
C ARG A 201 -18.53 6.65 7.47
N LEU A 202 -19.00 5.46 7.13
CA LEU A 202 -20.36 5.25 6.64
C LEU A 202 -21.34 5.25 7.83
N THR A 203 -22.48 5.88 7.64
CA THR A 203 -23.57 5.80 8.60
C THR A 203 -24.19 4.40 8.62
N THR A 204 -24.92 4.08 9.69
CA THR A 204 -25.61 2.79 9.81
C THR A 204 -26.58 2.58 8.63
N ASP A 205 -27.29 3.63 8.21
CA ASP A 205 -28.21 3.58 7.07
C ASP A 205 -27.50 3.31 5.75
N GLU A 206 -26.32 3.92 5.52
CA GLU A 206 -25.47 3.65 4.34
C GLU A 206 -24.94 2.22 4.33
N LEU A 207 -24.66 1.63 5.49
CA LEU A 207 -24.21 0.25 5.62
C LEU A 207 -25.33 -0.76 5.40
N LEU A 208 -26.55 -0.45 5.85
CA LEU A 208 -27.74 -1.30 5.71
C LEU A 208 -28.39 -1.20 4.33
N ASN A 209 -28.14 -0.10 3.61
CA ASN A 209 -28.70 0.12 2.28
C ASN A 209 -28.04 -0.82 1.26
N THR A 210 -28.68 -1.98 1.03
CA THR A 210 -28.20 -3.05 0.14
C THR A 210 -28.56 -2.83 -1.34
N ASN A 211 -29.25 -1.73 -1.67
CA ASN A 211 -29.83 -1.50 -3.01
C ASN A 211 -28.79 -1.09 -4.08
N THR A 212 -27.53 -0.87 -3.75
CA THR A 212 -26.48 -0.66 -4.74
C THR A 212 -25.65 -1.93 -4.87
N GLU A 213 -25.82 -2.68 -5.95
CA GLU A 213 -24.94 -3.77 -6.30
C GLU A 213 -23.50 -3.25 -6.36
N ALA A 214 -22.65 -3.73 -5.46
CA ALA A 214 -21.25 -3.36 -5.45
C ALA A 214 -20.55 -4.04 -6.64
N GLU A 215 -19.88 -3.23 -7.46
CA GLU A 215 -19.15 -3.69 -8.63
C GLU A 215 -18.12 -4.76 -8.27
N SER A 216 -17.98 -5.76 -9.15
CA SER A 216 -17.05 -6.86 -8.91
C SER A 216 -15.59 -6.44 -9.13
N SER A 217 -14.65 -7.03 -8.37
CA SER A 217 -13.21 -6.84 -8.62
C SER A 217 -12.80 -7.24 -10.03
N VAL A 218 -13.52 -8.18 -10.66
CA VAL A 218 -13.23 -8.66 -12.02
C VAL A 218 -13.49 -7.55 -13.05
N ASP A 219 -14.58 -6.82 -12.92
CA ASP A 219 -14.94 -5.76 -13.88
C ASP A 219 -14.03 -4.55 -13.73
N ILE A 220 -13.72 -4.16 -12.49
CA ILE A 220 -12.72 -3.12 -12.22
C ILE A 220 -11.36 -3.52 -12.81
N ARG A 221 -10.92 -4.76 -12.59
CA ARG A 221 -9.64 -5.26 -13.13
C ARG A 221 -9.59 -5.19 -14.65
N LYS A 222 -10.69 -5.50 -15.36
CA LYS A 222 -10.74 -5.36 -16.82
C LYS A 222 -10.45 -3.94 -17.27
N ARG A 223 -11.03 -2.92 -16.58
CA ARG A 223 -10.77 -1.50 -16.89
C ARG A 223 -9.32 -1.13 -16.60
N VAL A 224 -8.78 -1.57 -15.46
CA VAL A 224 -7.38 -1.36 -15.08
C VAL A 224 -6.42 -1.96 -16.12
N ILE A 225 -6.68 -3.20 -16.58
CA ILE A 225 -5.87 -3.86 -17.62
C ILE A 225 -5.93 -3.06 -18.93
N ASN A 226 -7.11 -2.60 -19.33
CA ASN A 226 -7.28 -1.83 -20.57
C ASN A 226 -6.54 -0.48 -20.49
N ALA A 227 -6.63 0.22 -19.37
CA ALA A 227 -5.90 1.47 -19.16
C ALA A 227 -4.38 1.26 -19.26
N ARG A 228 -3.83 0.24 -18.58
CA ARG A 228 -2.39 -0.08 -18.66
C ARG A 228 -1.94 -0.50 -20.07
N LYS A 229 -2.78 -1.19 -20.84
CA LYS A 229 -2.48 -1.52 -22.25
C LYS A 229 -2.34 -0.27 -23.12
N ILE A 230 -3.18 0.75 -22.87
CA ILE A 230 -3.11 2.01 -23.61
C ILE A 230 -1.83 2.76 -23.26
N GLN A 231 -1.45 2.81 -21.96
CA GLN A 231 -0.23 3.45 -21.48
C GLN A 231 1.05 2.82 -22.04
N LYS A 232 1.06 1.50 -22.27
CA LYS A 232 2.21 0.77 -22.84
C LYS A 232 2.37 0.93 -24.35
N LYS A 233 1.40 1.50 -25.07
CA LYS A 233 1.56 1.77 -26.50
C LYS A 233 2.57 2.89 -26.69
N PRO A 234 3.62 2.70 -27.51
CA PRO A 234 4.53 3.80 -27.87
C PRO A 234 3.70 4.91 -28.54
N ARG A 235 3.98 6.14 -28.17
CA ARG A 235 3.41 7.35 -28.82
C ARG A 235 4.10 7.57 -30.15
#